data_49fb06bcf38e153539f9a6c772b3e2a3
#
_entry.id   49fb06bcf38e153539f9a6c772b3e2a3
#
_cell.length_a   1.000
_cell.length_b   1.000
_cell.length_c   1.000
_cell.angle_alpha   90.00
_cell.angle_beta   90.00
_cell.angle_gamma   90.00
#
_symmetry.space_group_name_H-M   'P 1'
#
loop_
_entity.id
_entity.type
_entity.pdbx_description
1 polymer ?
#
loop_
_entity_poly.entity_id
_entity_poly.type
_entity_poly.pdbx_seq_one_letter_code
_entity_poly.pdbx_strand_id
1 'polypeptide(L)'
;MSYRKNSQFRQAMPRASFSSVFFPDTLDNPPFWVYNNWDIILFGSFTMANDKKMVQEITSMEVDFAQWYTDICKKADLVDYSSVKGCMIIRPYGYAIWENIQRILDTRFKELGHENIYMPLFIPESLLTKEKEHVEGFAPEVAWVTHGGSEKLTERLCVRPTSETLFCEHYANVVKSYRDLPKLYNQWCNVVRWEKTTRPFLRSREFLWQEGHTMHATAEEAVEETVQMLNVYADFHENDLAIPVVKGKKTPSDKFAGAEDTYAIEALMHDGKSLQAATSHYFGDGFAKAFGITYTNKENKIAVPYQTSWGCTTRMIGGIIMTHGDDNGLCLPPAVAPIQVIIVPIQQQKEGVTEKVNEVLAILKAAGIRAKADLSNQSPGWKFAEYEMKGVPLRIEIGPRDLAENKCVTVMRHNYEKSFESLDNIVKTVKEKLEAVRSGMYERALANRSRRTYSCTTMDEIKSSLENGDGFVKAMWCGSEECEDTVKAETGVGSRCIPLVQEHISDKCVCCGKPATAMVVFAKAY
;
A
#
# COMPACT_ATOMS: atom_id res chain seq x y z
N MET A 1 -32.23 -46.38 -20.75
CA MET A 1 -33.22 -46.01 -21.77
C MET A 1 -32.89 -44.56 -22.15
N SER A 2 -32.11 -44.38 -23.19
CA SER A 2 -32.41 -44.14 -24.61
C SER A 2 -33.08 -42.77 -24.80
N TYR A 3 -32.32 -41.77 -25.13
CA TYR A 3 -31.95 -41.20 -26.43
C TYR A 3 -33.03 -40.44 -27.18
N ARG A 4 -32.78 -39.19 -27.53
CA ARG A 4 -32.64 -38.80 -28.94
C ARG A 4 -32.04 -37.40 -29.12
N LYS A 5 -31.06 -37.32 -30.01
CA LYS A 5 -30.51 -36.14 -30.68
C LYS A 5 -31.58 -35.42 -31.48
N ASN A 6 -31.52 -34.08 -31.57
CA ASN A 6 -31.88 -33.40 -32.81
C ASN A 6 -30.98 -32.21 -33.06
N SER A 7 -30.39 -32.24 -34.20
CA SER A 7 -29.54 -31.25 -34.86
C SER A 7 -30.41 -30.27 -35.68
N GLN A 8 -29.81 -29.13 -36.00
CA GLN A 8 -30.15 -28.11 -37.00
C GLN A 8 -30.96 -26.89 -36.49
N PHE A 9 -30.23 -25.78 -36.48
CA PHE A 9 -30.56 -24.61 -37.31
C PHE A 9 -29.38 -23.63 -37.33
N ARG A 10 -28.65 -23.66 -38.45
CA ARG A 10 -27.79 -22.53 -38.89
C ARG A 10 -28.70 -21.52 -39.58
N GLN A 11 -28.75 -20.29 -39.08
CA GLN A 11 -29.20 -19.16 -39.87
C GLN A 11 -28.10 -18.09 -39.91
N ALA A 12 -27.73 -17.71 -41.10
CA ALA A 12 -26.73 -16.73 -41.46
C ALA A 12 -27.23 -15.31 -41.17
N MET A 13 -26.37 -14.47 -40.61
CA MET A 13 -26.58 -13.02 -40.56
C MET A 13 -26.00 -12.35 -41.84
N PRO A 14 -26.66 -11.34 -42.38
CA PRO A 14 -26.20 -10.65 -43.59
C PRO A 14 -25.10 -9.63 -43.28
N ARG A 15 -24.13 -9.54 -44.19
CA ARG A 15 -23.08 -8.53 -44.22
C ARG A 15 -23.69 -7.16 -44.48
N ALA A 16 -23.42 -6.18 -43.60
CA ALA A 16 -23.66 -4.78 -43.86
C ALA A 16 -22.44 -4.16 -44.59
N SER A 17 -22.70 -3.56 -45.72
CA SER A 17 -21.76 -2.82 -46.55
C SER A 17 -21.43 -1.45 -45.94
N PHE A 18 -20.16 -1.14 -45.85
CA PHE A 18 -19.69 0.25 -45.57
C PHE A 18 -19.78 1.08 -46.85
N SER A 19 -20.57 2.15 -46.81
CA SER A 19 -20.54 3.22 -47.79
C SER A 19 -19.57 4.31 -47.32
N SER A 20 -18.65 4.61 -48.22
CA SER A 20 -17.70 5.73 -48.17
C SER A 20 -18.40 7.08 -48.18
N VAL A 21 -18.08 7.96 -47.24
CA VAL A 21 -18.42 9.39 -47.31
C VAL A 21 -17.15 10.16 -47.67
N PHE A 22 -17.24 10.85 -48.82
CA PHE A 22 -16.24 11.78 -49.33
C PHE A 22 -16.22 13.06 -48.49
N PHE A 23 -15.02 13.59 -48.22
CA PHE A 23 -14.78 14.99 -47.86
C PHE A 23 -13.99 15.67 -48.99
N PRO A 24 -14.31 16.90 -49.36
CA PRO A 24 -13.61 17.61 -50.44
C PRO A 24 -12.37 18.35 -49.91
N ASP A 25 -11.34 18.30 -50.76
CA ASP A 25 -10.12 19.11 -50.71
C ASP A 25 -10.41 20.60 -50.87
N THR A 26 -9.74 21.47 -50.08
CA THR A 26 -9.32 22.78 -50.55
C THR A 26 -7.91 23.09 -50.04
N LEU A 27 -7.07 23.35 -51.02
CA LEU A 27 -5.70 23.87 -50.96
C LEU A 27 -5.65 25.26 -50.32
N ASP A 28 -4.54 25.57 -49.63
CA ASP A 28 -3.69 26.73 -49.95
C ASP A 28 -2.41 26.73 -49.10
N ASN A 29 -1.27 26.57 -49.77
CA ASN A 29 0.07 27.02 -49.37
C ASN A 29 0.34 28.38 -50.02
N PRO A 30 1.14 29.31 -49.46
CA PRO A 30 2.55 29.49 -49.75
C PRO A 30 3.38 30.25 -48.68
N PRO A 31 4.61 30.72 -48.92
CA PRO A 31 5.77 30.16 -49.59
C PRO A 31 7.09 30.24 -48.75
N PHE A 32 8.09 29.56 -49.28
CA PHE A 32 9.51 29.62 -48.98
C PHE A 32 10.13 31.01 -48.85
N TRP A 33 11.05 31.19 -47.91
CA TRP A 33 12.22 32.06 -48.06
C TRP A 33 13.48 31.32 -47.65
N VAL A 34 14.38 31.22 -48.61
CA VAL A 34 15.78 30.80 -48.52
C VAL A 34 16.60 32.04 -48.20
N TYR A 35 17.52 31.96 -47.21
CA TYR A 35 18.74 32.77 -47.24
C TYR A 35 19.95 31.95 -46.78
N ASN A 36 20.95 32.00 -47.67
CA ASN A 36 22.29 31.46 -47.56
C ASN A 36 23.22 32.41 -46.77
N ASN A 37 24.20 31.83 -46.14
CA ASN A 37 25.65 32.02 -46.23
C ASN A 37 26.39 32.33 -44.91
N TRP A 38 27.31 31.39 -44.63
CA TRP A 38 28.74 31.52 -44.24
C TRP A 38 29.10 32.38 -43.05
N ASP A 39 29.65 31.70 -41.99
CA ASP A 39 31.06 31.81 -41.64
C ASP A 39 31.51 30.75 -40.64
N ILE A 40 32.66 30.18 -40.94
CA ILE A 40 33.37 29.14 -40.21
C ILE A 40 34.12 29.79 -39.05
N ILE A 41 33.95 29.31 -37.81
CA ILE A 41 35.01 29.32 -36.76
C ILE A 41 34.99 28.00 -36.00
N LEU A 42 36.06 27.25 -36.16
CA LEU A 42 36.43 26.06 -35.42
C LEU A 42 36.63 26.38 -33.92
N PHE A 43 35.82 25.79 -33.06
CA PHE A 43 36.24 25.40 -31.70
C PHE A 43 35.69 24.02 -31.43
N GLY A 44 36.60 23.06 -31.28
CA GLY A 44 36.28 21.70 -30.90
C GLY A 44 35.66 21.68 -29.51
N SER A 45 34.37 21.49 -29.44
CA SER A 45 33.72 20.99 -28.26
C SER A 45 33.49 19.50 -28.48
N PHE A 46 34.12 18.69 -27.68
CA PHE A 46 33.75 17.31 -27.47
C PHE A 46 32.26 17.29 -27.09
N THR A 47 31.43 17.02 -28.04
CA THR A 47 30.05 16.58 -27.76
C THR A 47 30.16 15.21 -27.09
N MET A 48 29.99 15.19 -25.77
CA MET A 48 29.62 13.95 -25.08
C MET A 48 28.45 13.37 -25.87
N ALA A 49 28.64 12.14 -26.34
CA ALA A 49 27.58 11.36 -26.91
C ALA A 49 26.41 11.38 -25.91
N ASN A 50 25.26 11.87 -26.37
CA ASN A 50 24.02 11.69 -25.66
C ASN A 50 23.82 10.17 -25.51
N ASP A 51 24.24 9.61 -24.38
CA ASP A 51 23.77 8.32 -23.94
C ASP A 51 22.25 8.42 -23.90
N LYS A 52 21.59 7.84 -24.91
CA LYS A 52 20.14 7.65 -24.88
C LYS A 52 19.86 6.91 -23.60
N LYS A 53 19.31 7.58 -22.58
CA LYS A 53 18.78 6.93 -21.38
C LYS A 53 17.88 5.80 -21.85
N MET A 54 18.31 4.56 -21.62
CA MET A 54 17.60 3.35 -22.08
C MET A 54 16.38 3.03 -21.20
N VAL A 55 16.16 3.80 -20.16
CA VAL A 55 15.04 3.69 -19.21
C VAL A 55 13.96 4.67 -19.64
N GLN A 56 12.70 4.29 -19.51
CA GLN A 56 11.59 5.24 -19.60
C GLN A 56 11.81 6.31 -18.53
N GLU A 57 12.01 7.55 -18.94
CA GLU A 57 12.21 8.65 -18.02
C GLU A 57 11.02 8.78 -17.07
N ILE A 58 11.28 8.79 -15.77
CA ILE A 58 10.34 9.22 -14.74
C ILE A 58 10.70 10.62 -14.29
N THR A 59 9.72 11.37 -13.82
CA THR A 59 9.93 12.66 -13.20
C THR A 59 10.85 12.48 -11.99
N SER A 60 11.81 13.37 -11.78
CA SER A 60 12.64 13.29 -10.58
C SER A 60 11.81 13.57 -9.32
N MET A 61 12.08 12.83 -8.27
CA MET A 61 11.43 12.96 -6.96
C MET A 61 11.56 14.38 -6.38
N GLU A 62 12.70 15.03 -6.57
CA GLU A 62 12.97 16.40 -6.10
C GLU A 62 12.21 17.46 -6.89
N VAL A 63 11.90 17.20 -8.17
CA VAL A 63 11.19 18.16 -9.03
C VAL A 63 9.68 18.10 -8.79
N ASP A 64 9.09 16.92 -8.77
CA ASP A 64 7.66 16.70 -8.50
C ASP A 64 7.44 15.31 -7.91
N PHE A 65 7.36 15.25 -6.59
CA PHE A 65 7.14 14.00 -5.85
C PHE A 65 5.81 13.31 -6.23
N ALA A 66 4.79 14.09 -6.54
CA ALA A 66 3.47 13.54 -6.89
C ALA A 66 3.47 12.91 -8.27
N GLN A 67 4.12 13.54 -9.24
CA GLN A 67 4.28 13.00 -10.58
C GLN A 67 5.25 11.81 -10.59
N TRP A 68 6.39 11.90 -9.88
CA TRP A 68 7.31 10.79 -9.67
C TRP A 68 6.60 9.53 -9.16
N TYR A 69 5.78 9.67 -8.13
CA TYR A 69 4.99 8.57 -7.57
C TYR A 69 4.06 7.95 -8.62
N THR A 70 3.36 8.79 -9.39
CA THR A 70 2.44 8.34 -10.44
C THR A 70 3.18 7.64 -11.58
N ASP A 71 4.33 8.16 -11.97
CA ASP A 71 5.18 7.57 -13.00
C ASP A 71 5.66 6.18 -12.59
N ILE A 72 6.12 6.01 -11.36
CA ILE A 72 6.50 4.69 -10.83
C ILE A 72 5.32 3.72 -10.87
N CYS A 73 4.14 4.12 -10.37
CA CYS A 73 2.96 3.24 -10.36
C CYS A 73 2.65 2.69 -11.76
N LYS A 74 2.84 3.49 -12.81
CA LYS A 74 2.56 3.11 -14.20
C LYS A 74 3.71 2.33 -14.85
N LYS A 75 4.94 2.85 -14.73
CA LYS A 75 6.10 2.32 -15.45
C LYS A 75 6.69 1.05 -14.85
N ALA A 76 6.48 0.84 -13.56
CA ALA A 76 6.81 -0.43 -12.90
C ALA A 76 5.71 -1.51 -13.05
N ASP A 77 4.73 -1.30 -13.93
CA ASP A 77 3.63 -2.25 -14.19
C ASP A 77 2.74 -2.55 -12.98
N LEU A 78 2.52 -1.58 -12.09
CA LEU A 78 1.70 -1.79 -10.88
C LEU A 78 0.22 -1.58 -11.14
N VAL A 79 -0.14 -0.50 -11.84
CA VAL A 79 -1.54 -0.13 -12.10
C VAL A 79 -1.73 0.42 -13.51
N ASP A 80 -3.00 0.41 -13.94
CA ASP A 80 -3.49 1.17 -15.09
C ASP A 80 -4.82 1.83 -14.73
N TYR A 81 -5.23 2.83 -15.50
CA TYR A 81 -6.50 3.52 -15.31
C TYR A 81 -7.65 2.74 -15.96
N SER A 82 -8.74 2.55 -15.20
CA SER A 82 -9.97 2.00 -15.76
C SER A 82 -10.84 3.10 -16.39
N SER A 83 -11.89 2.69 -17.08
CA SER A 83 -12.94 3.59 -17.59
C SER A 83 -13.74 4.27 -16.47
N VAL A 84 -13.72 3.72 -15.26
CA VAL A 84 -14.36 4.30 -14.06
C VAL A 84 -13.35 5.16 -13.31
N LYS A 85 -13.57 6.48 -13.35
CA LYS A 85 -12.66 7.44 -12.69
C LYS A 85 -12.45 7.08 -11.21
N GLY A 86 -11.19 6.93 -10.82
CA GLY A 86 -10.81 6.62 -9.44
C GLY A 86 -10.80 5.14 -9.06
N CYS A 87 -11.22 4.25 -9.98
CA CYS A 87 -11.03 2.81 -9.86
C CYS A 87 -9.83 2.40 -10.73
N MET A 88 -8.87 1.68 -10.15
CA MET A 88 -7.65 1.29 -10.84
C MET A 88 -7.69 -0.17 -11.27
N ILE A 89 -7.07 -0.47 -12.40
CA ILE A 89 -6.70 -1.83 -12.77
C ILE A 89 -5.37 -2.11 -12.07
N ILE A 90 -5.35 -3.01 -11.09
CA ILE A 90 -4.10 -3.48 -10.50
C ILE A 90 -3.52 -4.52 -11.43
N ARG A 91 -2.35 -4.22 -12.01
CA ARG A 91 -1.70 -5.08 -13.00
C ARG A 91 -1.05 -6.30 -12.32
N PRO A 92 -0.71 -7.36 -13.06
CA PRO A 92 -0.20 -8.61 -12.46
C PRO A 92 1.01 -8.42 -11.51
N TYR A 93 1.93 -7.50 -11.82
CA TYR A 93 3.08 -7.25 -10.96
C TYR A 93 2.69 -6.56 -9.65
N GLY A 94 1.80 -5.56 -9.72
CA GLY A 94 1.24 -4.89 -8.55
C GLY A 94 0.38 -5.84 -7.70
N TYR A 95 -0.42 -6.70 -8.35
CA TYR A 95 -1.25 -7.67 -7.65
C TYR A 95 -0.42 -8.74 -6.94
N ALA A 96 0.67 -9.20 -7.56
CA ALA A 96 1.59 -10.16 -6.93
C ALA A 96 2.28 -9.62 -5.67
N ILE A 97 2.51 -8.29 -5.57
CA ILE A 97 2.96 -7.66 -4.31
C ILE A 97 1.86 -7.81 -3.25
N TRP A 98 0.60 -7.53 -3.61
CA TRP A 98 -0.54 -7.68 -2.71
C TRP A 98 -0.74 -9.14 -2.26
N GLU A 99 -0.62 -10.12 -3.14
CA GLU A 99 -0.69 -11.55 -2.79
C GLU A 99 0.40 -11.95 -1.77
N ASN A 100 1.61 -11.41 -1.89
CA ASN A 100 2.67 -11.64 -0.90
C ASN A 100 2.33 -10.97 0.45
N ILE A 101 1.77 -9.77 0.46
CA ILE A 101 1.28 -9.10 1.68
C ILE A 101 0.19 -9.96 2.33
N GLN A 102 -0.81 -10.38 1.57
CA GLN A 102 -1.87 -11.26 2.05
C GLN A 102 -1.31 -12.53 2.67
N ARG A 103 -0.44 -13.23 1.95
CA ARG A 103 0.13 -14.50 2.43
C ARG A 103 0.85 -14.35 3.78
N ILE A 104 1.61 -13.28 3.97
CA ILE A 104 2.37 -13.06 5.22
C ILE A 104 1.41 -12.72 6.37
N LEU A 105 0.52 -11.75 6.16
CA LEU A 105 -0.42 -11.31 7.20
C LEU A 105 -1.46 -12.39 7.53
N ASP A 106 -2.01 -13.07 6.53
CA ASP A 106 -2.99 -14.16 6.74
C ASP A 106 -2.41 -15.32 7.55
N THR A 107 -1.12 -15.63 7.34
CA THR A 107 -0.41 -16.61 8.16
C THR A 107 -0.37 -16.18 9.62
N ARG A 108 0.03 -14.93 9.91
CA ARG A 108 0.08 -14.39 11.27
C ARG A 108 -1.30 -14.34 11.94
N PHE A 109 -2.34 -13.95 11.20
CA PHE A 109 -3.70 -13.95 11.73
C PHE A 109 -4.16 -15.34 12.12
N LYS A 110 -3.90 -16.36 11.28
CA LYS A 110 -4.24 -17.76 11.58
C LYS A 110 -3.44 -18.33 12.75
N GLU A 111 -2.18 -17.95 12.90
CA GLU A 111 -1.36 -18.33 14.06
C GLU A 111 -1.91 -17.76 15.37
N LEU A 112 -2.62 -16.63 15.33
CA LEU A 112 -3.33 -16.00 16.44
C LEU A 112 -4.76 -16.52 16.62
N GLY A 113 -5.21 -17.49 15.80
CA GLY A 113 -6.52 -18.12 15.91
C GLY A 113 -7.63 -17.46 15.09
N HIS A 114 -7.31 -16.50 14.24
CA HIS A 114 -8.33 -15.85 13.40
C HIS A 114 -8.73 -16.74 12.22
N GLU A 115 -10.02 -16.68 11.87
CA GLU A 115 -10.60 -17.43 10.77
C GLU A 115 -11.08 -16.46 9.66
N ASN A 116 -10.82 -16.84 8.41
CA ASN A 116 -11.31 -16.06 7.28
C ASN A 116 -12.78 -16.35 7.00
N ILE A 117 -13.57 -15.29 6.81
CA ILE A 117 -14.96 -15.30 6.43
C ILE A 117 -15.15 -14.40 5.20
N TYR A 118 -16.29 -14.48 4.53
CA TYR A 118 -16.66 -13.56 3.47
C TYR A 118 -18.07 -13.01 3.70
N MET A 119 -18.20 -11.70 3.85
CA MET A 119 -19.46 -10.98 3.95
C MET A 119 -19.93 -10.49 2.57
N PRO A 120 -21.26 -10.39 2.34
CA PRO A 120 -21.80 -9.88 1.08
C PRO A 120 -21.29 -8.49 0.72
N LEU A 121 -21.25 -8.19 -0.59
CA LEU A 121 -20.84 -6.88 -1.11
C LEU A 121 -21.84 -5.78 -0.78
N PHE A 122 -23.13 -6.09 -0.75
CA PHE A 122 -24.20 -5.11 -0.62
C PHE A 122 -24.74 -5.06 0.81
N ILE A 123 -24.98 -3.83 1.28
CA ILE A 123 -25.57 -3.53 2.59
C ILE A 123 -26.91 -2.84 2.34
N PRO A 124 -28.04 -3.34 2.88
CA PRO A 124 -29.32 -2.63 2.84
C PRO A 124 -29.23 -1.27 3.57
N GLU A 125 -29.90 -0.26 3.06
CA GLU A 125 -29.92 1.07 3.68
C GLU A 125 -30.42 1.03 5.13
N SER A 126 -31.42 0.21 5.40
CA SER A 126 -31.96 -0.01 6.76
C SER A 126 -30.94 -0.59 7.73
N LEU A 127 -30.02 -1.45 7.26
CA LEU A 127 -28.95 -2.01 8.08
C LEU A 127 -27.85 -0.97 8.34
N LEU A 128 -27.49 -0.19 7.31
CA LEU A 128 -26.49 0.86 7.43
C LEU A 128 -26.91 1.94 8.45
N THR A 129 -28.21 2.26 8.52
CA THR A 129 -28.73 3.35 9.37
C THR A 129 -28.97 2.96 10.83
N LYS A 130 -28.76 1.70 11.22
CA LYS A 130 -28.97 1.24 12.60
C LYS A 130 -28.01 1.87 13.61
N GLU A 131 -26.79 2.20 13.19
CA GLU A 131 -25.79 2.85 14.02
C GLU A 131 -25.54 4.26 13.47
N LYS A 132 -26.03 5.29 14.17
CA LYS A 132 -26.12 6.66 13.68
C LYS A 132 -24.76 7.33 13.51
N GLU A 133 -23.85 7.19 14.46
CA GLU A 133 -22.53 7.82 14.40
C GLU A 133 -21.69 7.25 13.26
N HIS A 134 -21.78 5.94 13.04
CA HIS A 134 -21.12 5.26 11.91
C HIS A 134 -21.64 5.78 10.56
N VAL A 135 -22.96 5.97 10.45
CA VAL A 135 -23.60 6.50 9.24
C VAL A 135 -23.14 7.92 8.95
N GLU A 136 -23.08 8.80 9.94
CA GLU A 136 -22.65 10.18 9.76
C GLU A 136 -21.22 10.26 9.22
N GLY A 137 -20.34 9.31 9.59
CA GLY A 137 -18.98 9.21 9.08
C GLY A 137 -18.86 8.76 7.62
N PHE A 138 -19.76 7.89 7.15
CA PHE A 138 -19.65 7.26 5.82
C PHE A 138 -20.71 7.71 4.81
N ALA A 139 -21.84 8.29 5.23
CA ALA A 139 -22.96 8.64 4.36
C ALA A 139 -22.60 9.43 3.09
N PRO A 140 -21.64 10.37 3.12
CA PRO A 140 -21.27 11.15 1.93
C PRO A 140 -20.49 10.35 0.86
N GLU A 141 -19.93 9.19 1.22
CA GLU A 141 -18.94 8.46 0.41
C GLU A 141 -19.42 7.07 -0.05
N VAL A 142 -20.71 6.74 0.09
CA VAL A 142 -21.22 5.44 -0.35
C VAL A 142 -21.71 5.44 -1.80
N ALA A 143 -21.49 4.34 -2.50
CA ALA A 143 -22.09 4.07 -3.81
C ALA A 143 -23.41 3.35 -3.64
N TRP A 144 -24.50 3.89 -4.18
CA TRP A 144 -25.86 3.36 -4.07
C TRP A 144 -26.26 2.51 -5.28
N VAL A 145 -26.80 1.31 -5.04
CA VAL A 145 -27.43 0.45 -6.02
C VAL A 145 -28.94 0.59 -5.87
N THR A 146 -29.60 1.05 -6.92
CA THR A 146 -31.04 1.36 -6.95
C THR A 146 -31.87 0.43 -7.81
N HIS A 147 -31.22 -0.39 -8.65
CA HIS A 147 -31.86 -1.34 -9.56
C HIS A 147 -31.18 -2.71 -9.49
N GLY A 148 -31.99 -3.77 -9.58
CA GLY A 148 -31.57 -5.14 -9.82
C GLY A 148 -32.02 -5.56 -11.22
N GLY A 149 -31.09 -5.66 -12.17
CA GLY A 149 -31.44 -5.75 -13.58
C GLY A 149 -32.18 -4.49 -14.05
N SER A 150 -33.36 -4.62 -14.63
CA SER A 150 -34.21 -3.51 -15.07
C SER A 150 -35.19 -3.02 -14.01
N GLU A 151 -35.34 -3.72 -12.90
CA GLU A 151 -36.33 -3.42 -11.86
C GLU A 151 -35.72 -2.52 -10.77
N LYS A 152 -36.49 -1.51 -10.35
CA LYS A 152 -36.13 -0.66 -9.22
C LYS A 152 -36.27 -1.45 -7.92
N LEU A 153 -35.22 -1.41 -7.09
CA LEU A 153 -35.23 -2.05 -5.78
C LEU A 153 -36.24 -1.35 -4.85
N THR A 154 -36.92 -2.14 -4.02
CA THR A 154 -37.80 -1.61 -2.98
C THR A 154 -37.04 -0.81 -1.93
N GLU A 155 -35.82 -1.25 -1.61
CA GLU A 155 -34.87 -0.60 -0.71
C GLU A 155 -33.56 -0.45 -1.44
N ARG A 156 -32.88 0.70 -1.26
CA ARG A 156 -31.52 0.92 -1.80
C ARG A 156 -30.51 0.03 -1.09
N LEU A 157 -29.51 -0.41 -1.84
CA LEU A 157 -28.36 -1.10 -1.29
C LEU A 157 -27.13 -0.20 -1.46
N CYS A 158 -26.26 -0.14 -0.50
CA CYS A 158 -24.93 0.45 -0.73
C CYS A 158 -23.90 -0.63 -1.03
N VAL A 159 -22.94 -0.30 -1.88
CA VAL A 159 -21.71 -1.09 -2.00
C VAL A 159 -20.90 -0.83 -0.73
N ARG A 160 -20.53 -1.87 0.01
CA ARG A 160 -19.91 -1.76 1.33
C ARG A 160 -18.71 -0.79 1.34
N PRO A 161 -18.73 0.25 2.18
CA PRO A 161 -17.56 1.09 2.45
C PRO A 161 -16.67 0.51 3.56
N THR A 162 -17.26 -0.36 4.37
CA THR A 162 -16.72 -1.14 5.49
C THR A 162 -17.80 -2.14 5.92
N SER A 163 -17.52 -3.09 6.79
CA SER A 163 -18.44 -4.23 7.03
C SER A 163 -18.95 -4.36 8.47
N GLU A 164 -18.71 -3.40 9.37
CA GLU A 164 -19.12 -3.47 10.78
C GLU A 164 -20.60 -3.89 10.95
N THR A 165 -21.49 -3.27 10.18
CA THR A 165 -22.94 -3.53 10.27
C THR A 165 -23.30 -4.94 9.82
N LEU A 166 -22.63 -5.48 8.79
CA LEU A 166 -22.82 -6.85 8.32
C LEU A 166 -22.34 -7.87 9.37
N PHE A 167 -21.17 -7.61 9.97
CA PHE A 167 -20.66 -8.45 11.05
C PHE A 167 -21.57 -8.43 12.26
N CYS A 168 -22.08 -7.26 12.65
CA CYS A 168 -23.02 -7.14 13.77
C CYS A 168 -24.33 -7.92 13.51
N GLU A 169 -24.90 -7.83 12.31
CA GLU A 169 -26.08 -8.63 11.94
C GLU A 169 -25.78 -10.13 12.02
N HIS A 170 -24.63 -10.57 11.51
CA HIS A 170 -24.23 -11.97 11.59
C HIS A 170 -24.00 -12.41 13.05
N TYR A 171 -23.29 -11.62 13.84
CA TYR A 171 -23.02 -11.93 15.25
C TYR A 171 -24.29 -11.99 16.09
N ALA A 172 -25.30 -11.15 15.80
CA ALA A 172 -26.60 -11.23 16.44
C ALA A 172 -27.26 -12.60 16.27
N ASN A 173 -26.92 -13.33 15.21
CA ASN A 173 -27.46 -14.68 14.95
C ASN A 173 -26.62 -15.80 15.58
N VAL A 174 -25.30 -15.68 15.64
CA VAL A 174 -24.40 -16.80 15.99
C VAL A 174 -23.80 -16.71 17.40
N VAL A 175 -23.83 -15.55 18.06
CA VAL A 175 -23.34 -15.37 19.43
C VAL A 175 -24.52 -15.46 20.40
N LYS A 176 -24.63 -16.55 21.15
CA LYS A 176 -25.73 -16.81 22.09
C LYS A 176 -25.24 -17.21 23.49
N SER A 177 -24.03 -17.70 23.61
CA SER A 177 -23.44 -18.23 24.82
C SER A 177 -21.98 -17.78 24.95
N TYR A 178 -21.49 -17.73 26.18
CA TYR A 178 -20.06 -17.46 26.44
C TYR A 178 -19.11 -18.45 25.74
N ARG A 179 -19.63 -19.62 25.32
CA ARG A 179 -18.84 -20.62 24.56
C ARG A 179 -18.62 -20.22 23.09
N ASP A 180 -19.41 -19.26 22.61
CA ASP A 180 -19.29 -18.75 21.24
C ASP A 180 -18.22 -17.64 21.13
N LEU A 181 -17.69 -17.17 22.28
CA LEU A 181 -16.70 -16.11 22.37
C LEU A 181 -15.32 -16.67 22.78
N PRO A 182 -14.21 -16.05 22.30
CA PRO A 182 -14.21 -14.96 21.36
C PRO A 182 -14.57 -15.40 19.94
N LYS A 183 -15.14 -14.49 19.14
CA LYS A 183 -15.21 -14.61 17.68
C LYS A 183 -14.08 -13.81 17.07
N LEU A 184 -13.23 -14.47 16.30
CA LEU A 184 -12.02 -13.89 15.71
C LEU A 184 -12.09 -14.03 14.19
N TYR A 185 -12.82 -13.11 13.53
CA TYR A 185 -13.03 -13.18 12.09
C TYR A 185 -12.26 -12.11 11.33
N ASN A 186 -11.78 -12.50 10.17
CA ASN A 186 -11.07 -11.68 9.20
C ASN A 186 -11.66 -11.88 7.81
N GLN A 187 -11.68 -10.84 6.97
CA GLN A 187 -11.95 -11.02 5.55
C GLN A 187 -10.98 -10.22 4.67
N TRP A 188 -10.63 -10.84 3.54
CA TRP A 188 -9.91 -10.21 2.44
C TRP A 188 -10.94 -9.86 1.36
N CYS A 189 -11.10 -8.58 1.07
CA CYS A 189 -12.15 -8.14 0.14
C CYS A 189 -11.82 -6.77 -0.49
N ASN A 190 -12.73 -6.28 -1.32
CA ASN A 190 -12.77 -4.90 -1.79
C ASN A 190 -13.80 -4.09 -1.01
N VAL A 191 -13.62 -2.78 -1.00
CA VAL A 191 -14.61 -1.81 -0.54
C VAL A 191 -14.65 -0.62 -1.49
N VAL A 192 -15.76 0.13 -1.45
CA VAL A 192 -15.96 1.32 -2.28
C VAL A 192 -16.24 2.53 -1.40
N ARG A 193 -15.38 3.54 -1.52
CA ARG A 193 -15.56 4.87 -0.91
C ARG A 193 -15.51 5.92 -2.03
N TRP A 194 -16.58 6.68 -2.20
CA TRP A 194 -16.74 7.56 -3.37
C TRP A 194 -15.92 8.84 -3.25
N GLU A 195 -14.62 8.67 -3.17
CA GLU A 195 -13.62 9.74 -3.00
C GLU A 195 -13.66 10.76 -4.15
N LYS A 196 -13.55 12.04 -3.81
CA LYS A 196 -13.49 13.13 -4.80
C LYS A 196 -12.12 13.21 -5.48
N THR A 197 -11.05 13.09 -4.70
CA THR A 197 -9.66 13.12 -5.18
C THR A 197 -9.04 11.75 -5.02
N THR A 198 -8.45 11.22 -6.08
CA THR A 198 -7.90 9.87 -6.10
C THR A 198 -6.43 9.87 -6.50
N ARG A 199 -5.66 8.93 -5.91
CA ARG A 199 -4.27 8.64 -6.25
C ARG A 199 -4.04 7.13 -6.10
N PRO A 200 -3.40 6.45 -7.09
CA PRO A 200 -3.18 5.01 -7.04
C PRO A 200 -2.67 4.53 -5.68
N PHE A 201 -3.22 3.43 -5.17
CA PHE A 201 -2.95 2.82 -3.86
C PHE A 201 -3.22 3.69 -2.62
N LEU A 202 -2.98 4.99 -2.65
CA LEU A 202 -3.13 5.86 -1.48
C LEU A 202 -4.58 6.23 -1.19
N ARG A 203 -5.33 6.57 -2.23
CA ARG A 203 -6.73 6.96 -2.16
C ARG A 203 -7.42 6.64 -3.48
N SER A 204 -8.23 5.61 -3.53
CA SER A 204 -9.01 5.20 -4.71
C SER A 204 -10.46 4.92 -4.31
N ARG A 205 -11.38 5.02 -5.28
CA ARG A 205 -12.80 4.76 -5.02
C ARG A 205 -13.07 3.32 -4.68
N GLU A 206 -12.38 2.40 -5.33
CA GLU A 206 -12.35 0.99 -5.01
C GLU A 206 -10.94 0.59 -4.65
N PHE A 207 -10.77 -0.18 -3.59
CA PHE A 207 -9.48 -0.70 -3.17
C PHE A 207 -9.63 -2.06 -2.49
N LEU A 208 -8.56 -2.82 -2.51
CA LEU A 208 -8.46 -4.08 -1.79
C LEU A 208 -7.95 -3.80 -0.37
N TRP A 209 -8.50 -4.55 0.56
CA TRP A 209 -8.11 -4.46 1.95
C TRP A 209 -8.28 -5.79 2.69
N GLN A 210 -7.85 -5.77 3.91
CA GLN A 210 -8.18 -6.73 4.93
C GLN A 210 -8.89 -5.98 6.05
N GLU A 211 -9.96 -6.56 6.56
CA GLU A 211 -10.65 -6.07 7.75
C GLU A 211 -10.90 -7.26 8.69
N GLY A 212 -10.47 -7.13 9.94
CA GLY A 212 -10.81 -8.03 11.01
C GLY A 212 -11.93 -7.44 11.86
N HIS A 213 -12.83 -8.29 12.29
CA HIS A 213 -13.93 -7.93 13.20
C HIS A 213 -14.01 -9.01 14.25
N THR A 214 -13.83 -8.64 15.52
CA THR A 214 -13.81 -9.61 16.60
C THR A 214 -14.84 -9.27 17.67
N MET A 215 -15.19 -10.26 18.47
CA MET A 215 -16.16 -10.11 19.56
C MET A 215 -15.68 -10.88 20.78
N HIS A 216 -15.72 -10.24 21.94
CA HIS A 216 -15.12 -10.70 23.18
C HIS A 216 -16.10 -10.65 24.34
N ALA A 217 -15.85 -11.47 25.38
CA ALA A 217 -16.69 -11.50 26.56
C ALA A 217 -16.45 -10.32 27.50
N THR A 218 -15.24 -9.76 27.53
CA THR A 218 -14.88 -8.64 28.40
C THR A 218 -14.22 -7.49 27.63
N ALA A 219 -14.24 -6.32 28.24
CA ALA A 219 -13.57 -5.13 27.69
C ALA A 219 -12.05 -5.32 27.60
N GLU A 220 -11.48 -5.96 28.62
CA GLU A 220 -10.05 -6.23 28.72
C GLU A 220 -9.58 -7.11 27.56
N GLU A 221 -10.28 -8.23 27.29
CA GLU A 221 -9.99 -9.11 26.14
C GLU A 221 -10.05 -8.35 24.81
N ALA A 222 -11.03 -7.46 24.64
CA ALA A 222 -11.17 -6.68 23.41
C ALA A 222 -10.06 -5.63 23.27
N VAL A 223 -9.64 -4.98 24.35
CA VAL A 223 -8.52 -4.03 24.33
C VAL A 223 -7.19 -4.76 24.05
N GLU A 224 -6.97 -5.93 24.65
CA GLU A 224 -5.80 -6.77 24.38
C GLU A 224 -5.73 -7.16 22.90
N GLU A 225 -6.85 -7.59 22.32
CA GLU A 225 -6.94 -7.90 20.87
C GLU A 225 -6.62 -6.67 20.03
N THR A 226 -7.18 -5.50 20.36
CA THR A 226 -6.93 -4.25 19.63
C THR A 226 -5.44 -3.91 19.59
N VAL A 227 -4.74 -4.03 20.72
CA VAL A 227 -3.31 -3.76 20.83
C VAL A 227 -2.47 -4.86 20.16
N GLN A 228 -2.88 -6.12 20.29
CA GLN A 228 -2.24 -7.26 19.63
C GLN A 228 -2.19 -7.05 18.12
N MET A 229 -3.33 -6.69 17.50
CA MET A 229 -3.40 -6.49 16.05
C MET A 229 -2.64 -5.25 15.58
N LEU A 230 -2.61 -4.17 16.38
CA LEU A 230 -1.72 -3.04 16.13
C LEU A 230 -0.24 -3.48 16.08
N ASN A 231 0.18 -4.34 17.01
CA ASN A 231 1.55 -4.86 17.06
C ASN A 231 1.86 -5.77 15.87
N VAL A 232 0.91 -6.60 15.41
CA VAL A 232 1.07 -7.42 14.19
C VAL A 232 1.33 -6.54 12.97
N TYR A 233 0.58 -5.45 12.81
CA TYR A 233 0.82 -4.51 11.71
C TYR A 233 2.15 -3.78 11.83
N ALA A 234 2.52 -3.35 13.03
CA ALA A 234 3.81 -2.69 13.24
C ALA A 234 4.98 -3.62 12.92
N ASP A 235 4.94 -4.85 13.44
CA ASP A 235 5.96 -5.86 13.18
C ASP A 235 6.08 -6.17 11.68
N PHE A 236 4.94 -6.32 10.98
CA PHE A 236 4.92 -6.52 9.54
C PHE A 236 5.55 -5.34 8.78
N HIS A 237 5.25 -4.10 9.17
CA HIS A 237 5.85 -2.94 8.52
C HIS A 237 7.36 -2.85 8.76
N GLU A 238 7.82 -3.09 9.97
CA GLU A 238 9.23 -2.95 10.32
C GLU A 238 10.08 -4.11 9.78
N ASN A 239 9.60 -5.34 9.90
CA ASN A 239 10.37 -6.53 9.55
C ASN A 239 10.20 -6.99 8.10
N ASP A 240 8.98 -6.92 7.53
CA ASP A 240 8.73 -7.38 6.17
C ASP A 240 8.76 -6.26 5.13
N LEU A 241 8.23 -5.07 5.47
CA LEU A 241 8.23 -3.92 4.58
C LEU A 241 9.44 -2.99 4.76
N ALA A 242 10.26 -3.20 5.79
CA ALA A 242 11.40 -2.37 6.15
C ALA A 242 11.00 -0.88 6.36
N ILE A 243 9.78 -0.63 6.87
CA ILE A 243 9.23 0.72 7.11
C ILE A 243 9.12 0.94 8.62
N PRO A 244 9.93 1.82 9.23
CA PRO A 244 9.81 2.15 10.64
C PRO A 244 8.53 2.95 10.92
N VAL A 245 7.76 2.55 11.93
CA VAL A 245 6.47 3.15 12.27
C VAL A 245 6.43 3.70 13.70
N VAL A 246 5.49 4.62 13.95
CA VAL A 246 5.11 5.08 15.29
C VAL A 246 3.75 4.49 15.63
N LYS A 247 3.68 3.72 16.72
CA LYS A 247 2.42 3.18 17.25
C LYS A 247 1.80 4.17 18.22
N GLY A 248 0.52 4.47 18.07
CA GLY A 248 -0.14 5.38 18.99
C GLY A 248 -1.66 5.32 18.94
N LYS A 249 -2.28 5.94 19.92
CA LYS A 249 -3.71 6.15 20.02
C LYS A 249 -4.09 7.46 19.33
N LYS A 250 -5.19 7.48 18.59
CA LYS A 250 -5.73 8.71 18.00
C LYS A 250 -6.27 9.64 19.07
N THR A 251 -6.22 10.94 18.79
CA THR A 251 -6.94 11.93 19.60
C THR A 251 -8.45 11.73 19.46
N PRO A 252 -9.26 12.23 20.41
CA PRO A 252 -10.72 12.12 20.33
C PRO A 252 -11.32 12.67 19.04
N SER A 253 -10.72 13.74 18.48
CA SER A 253 -11.15 14.37 17.22
C SER A 253 -10.81 13.54 15.96
N ASP A 254 -9.76 12.69 16.00
CA ASP A 254 -9.26 11.89 14.84
C ASP A 254 -9.59 10.38 14.98
N LYS A 255 -10.36 9.97 15.99
CA LYS A 255 -10.77 8.58 16.17
C LYS A 255 -11.81 8.16 15.13
N PHE A 256 -11.90 6.87 14.85
CA PHE A 256 -12.89 6.30 13.97
C PHE A 256 -14.31 6.48 14.54
N ALA A 257 -15.26 6.85 13.68
CA ALA A 257 -16.66 7.06 14.07
C ALA A 257 -17.29 5.78 14.66
N GLY A 258 -17.88 5.90 15.87
CA GLY A 258 -18.43 4.77 16.61
C GLY A 258 -17.41 3.99 17.46
N ALA A 259 -16.11 4.27 17.37
CA ALA A 259 -15.10 3.65 18.23
C ALA A 259 -14.95 4.42 19.56
N GLU A 260 -14.75 3.70 20.66
CA GLU A 260 -14.30 4.30 21.92
C GLU A 260 -12.84 4.73 21.79
N ASP A 261 -12.00 3.84 21.26
CA ASP A 261 -10.58 4.08 21.02
C ASP A 261 -10.16 3.64 19.61
N THR A 262 -9.28 4.43 19.01
CA THR A 262 -8.64 4.10 17.72
C THR A 262 -7.13 4.15 17.89
N TYR A 263 -6.47 3.08 17.50
CA TYR A 263 -5.01 3.00 17.42
C TYR A 263 -4.58 2.97 15.95
N ALA A 264 -3.39 3.50 15.69
CA ALA A 264 -2.82 3.54 14.35
C ALA A 264 -1.30 3.31 14.38
N ILE A 265 -0.78 2.88 13.25
CA ILE A 265 0.65 2.98 12.94
C ILE A 265 0.86 4.08 11.92
N GLU A 266 1.78 5.00 12.21
CA GLU A 266 2.11 6.15 11.37
C GLU A 266 3.52 6.00 10.83
N ALA A 267 3.67 6.07 9.50
CA ALA A 267 4.95 5.98 8.81
C ALA A 267 5.31 7.34 8.21
N LEU A 268 6.60 7.72 8.26
CA LEU A 268 7.07 8.95 7.62
C LEU A 268 7.56 8.64 6.21
N MET A 269 6.98 9.30 5.22
CA MET A 269 7.34 9.15 3.82
C MET A 269 8.59 9.96 3.47
N HIS A 270 9.13 9.76 2.28
CA HIS A 270 10.36 10.40 1.85
C HIS A 270 10.25 11.94 1.80
N ASP A 271 9.08 12.45 1.43
CA ASP A 271 8.78 13.89 1.40
C ASP A 271 8.48 14.49 2.79
N GLY A 272 8.53 13.71 3.86
CA GLY A 272 8.30 14.15 5.23
C GLY A 272 6.83 14.15 5.67
N LYS A 273 5.90 13.71 4.84
CA LYS A 273 4.50 13.57 5.24
C LYS A 273 4.25 12.23 5.92
N SER A 274 3.27 12.22 6.82
CA SER A 274 2.82 11.00 7.51
C SER A 274 1.82 10.22 6.67
N LEU A 275 1.99 8.90 6.67
CA LEU A 275 1.04 7.95 6.12
C LEU A 275 0.50 7.06 7.26
N GLN A 276 -0.82 7.13 7.50
CA GLN A 276 -1.50 6.14 8.32
C GLN A 276 -1.54 4.81 7.57
N ALA A 277 -0.78 3.83 8.05
CA ALA A 277 -0.53 2.59 7.32
C ALA A 277 -1.52 1.47 7.69
N ALA A 278 -1.93 1.37 8.95
CA ALA A 278 -2.98 0.48 9.43
C ALA A 278 -3.64 1.05 10.70
N THR A 279 -4.83 0.54 11.02
CA THR A 279 -5.59 0.94 12.22
C THR A 279 -6.13 -0.26 12.96
N SER A 280 -6.37 -0.08 14.26
CA SER A 280 -7.05 -1.04 15.12
C SER A 280 -7.98 -0.27 16.07
N HIS A 281 -9.23 -0.68 16.15
CA HIS A 281 -10.31 0.03 16.83
C HIS A 281 -10.90 -0.81 17.95
N TYR A 282 -11.09 -0.19 19.11
CA TYR A 282 -11.91 -0.72 20.19
C TYR A 282 -13.27 -0.02 20.16
N PHE A 283 -14.35 -0.76 19.99
CA PHE A 283 -15.71 -0.23 19.92
C PHE A 283 -16.46 -0.26 21.23
N GLY A 284 -15.89 -0.83 22.29
CA GLY A 284 -16.65 -1.10 23.48
C GLY A 284 -17.82 -2.06 23.20
N ASP A 285 -18.97 -1.78 23.78
CA ASP A 285 -20.22 -2.52 23.59
C ASP A 285 -21.27 -1.76 22.75
N GLY A 286 -20.91 -0.60 22.21
CA GLY A 286 -21.83 0.32 21.50
C GLY A 286 -22.55 -0.34 20.32
N PHE A 287 -21.78 -0.92 19.38
CA PHE A 287 -22.34 -1.64 18.24
C PHE A 287 -23.16 -2.86 18.67
N ALA A 288 -22.69 -3.63 19.66
CA ALA A 288 -23.42 -4.77 20.16
C ALA A 288 -24.79 -4.38 20.73
N LYS A 289 -24.88 -3.26 21.45
CA LYS A 289 -26.14 -2.70 21.94
C LYS A 289 -27.06 -2.23 20.82
N ALA A 290 -26.52 -1.49 19.84
CA ALA A 290 -27.28 -0.97 18.71
C ALA A 290 -27.91 -2.10 17.86
N PHE A 291 -27.20 -3.23 17.73
CA PHE A 291 -27.66 -4.40 17.01
C PHE A 291 -28.37 -5.46 17.87
N GLY A 292 -28.54 -5.21 19.17
CA GLY A 292 -29.22 -6.13 20.10
C GLY A 292 -28.48 -7.44 20.29
N ILE A 293 -27.16 -7.44 20.21
CA ILE A 293 -26.32 -8.63 20.38
C ILE A 293 -26.19 -8.91 21.86
N THR A 294 -26.67 -10.06 22.29
CA THR A 294 -26.59 -10.52 23.69
C THR A 294 -26.24 -11.99 23.75
N TYR A 295 -25.57 -12.39 24.83
CA TYR A 295 -25.23 -13.78 25.09
C TYR A 295 -25.45 -14.16 26.56
N THR A 296 -25.59 -15.44 26.84
CA THR A 296 -25.65 -15.97 28.20
C THR A 296 -24.23 -16.20 28.71
N ASN A 297 -23.82 -15.49 29.78
CA ASN A 297 -22.51 -15.60 30.37
C ASN A 297 -22.38 -16.86 31.28
N LYS A 298 -21.19 -17.06 31.89
CA LYS A 298 -20.89 -18.22 32.74
C LYS A 298 -21.78 -18.29 33.98
N GLU A 299 -22.30 -17.16 34.45
CA GLU A 299 -23.21 -17.02 35.59
C GLU A 299 -24.70 -17.16 35.20
N ASN A 300 -24.99 -17.61 34.00
CA ASN A 300 -26.34 -17.77 33.43
C ASN A 300 -27.13 -16.44 33.36
N LYS A 301 -26.42 -15.31 33.20
CA LYS A 301 -27.01 -13.98 33.01
C LYS A 301 -26.83 -13.50 31.59
N ILE A 302 -27.77 -12.66 31.14
CA ILE A 302 -27.63 -11.98 29.85
C ILE A 302 -26.56 -10.90 29.97
N ALA A 303 -25.63 -10.90 29.03
CA ALA A 303 -24.55 -9.94 28.91
C ALA A 303 -24.43 -9.43 27.46
N VAL A 304 -23.81 -8.26 27.29
CA VAL A 304 -23.48 -7.65 25.99
C VAL A 304 -21.98 -7.85 25.74
N PRO A 305 -21.57 -8.33 24.57
CA PRO A 305 -20.15 -8.52 24.25
C PRO A 305 -19.49 -7.21 23.79
N TYR A 306 -18.15 -7.20 23.81
CA TYR A 306 -17.30 -6.11 23.37
C TYR A 306 -16.71 -6.40 21.99
N GLN A 307 -16.50 -5.38 21.17
CA GLN A 307 -16.09 -5.54 19.78
C GLN A 307 -14.81 -4.77 19.45
N THR A 308 -14.09 -5.33 18.48
CA THR A 308 -12.98 -4.64 17.81
C THR A 308 -13.11 -4.72 16.31
N SER A 309 -12.46 -3.80 15.60
CA SER A 309 -12.10 -3.98 14.19
C SER A 309 -10.69 -3.49 13.92
N TRP A 310 -10.05 -4.07 12.92
CA TRP A 310 -8.69 -3.72 12.55
C TRP A 310 -8.47 -3.97 11.07
N GLY A 311 -7.67 -3.12 10.42
CA GLY A 311 -7.54 -3.20 8.98
C GLY A 311 -6.31 -2.54 8.38
N CYS A 312 -5.95 -3.05 7.21
CA CYS A 312 -4.95 -2.49 6.33
C CYS A 312 -5.34 -2.66 4.86
N THR A 313 -4.80 -1.83 3.99
CA THR A 313 -5.23 -1.76 2.59
C THR A 313 -4.03 -1.84 1.64
N THR A 314 -4.30 -1.88 0.34
CA THR A 314 -3.29 -1.69 -0.71
C THR A 314 -2.51 -0.38 -0.59
N ARG A 315 -2.89 0.53 0.34
CA ARG A 315 -2.10 1.72 0.72
C ARG A 315 -0.68 1.37 1.16
N MET A 316 -0.45 0.17 1.69
CA MET A 316 0.89 -0.33 2.03
C MET A 316 1.84 -0.33 0.81
N ILE A 317 1.33 -0.65 -0.39
CA ILE A 317 2.12 -0.59 -1.64
C ILE A 317 2.54 0.87 -1.90
N GLY A 318 1.63 1.82 -1.72
CA GLY A 318 1.95 3.25 -1.77
C GLY A 318 3.03 3.66 -0.76
N GLY A 319 2.93 3.13 0.46
CA GLY A 319 3.93 3.33 1.50
C GLY A 319 5.32 2.81 1.10
N ILE A 320 5.40 1.61 0.51
CA ILE A 320 6.65 1.03 0.00
C ILE A 320 7.27 1.95 -1.07
N ILE A 321 6.46 2.41 -2.03
CA ILE A 321 6.93 3.32 -3.10
C ILE A 321 7.52 4.59 -2.49
N MET A 322 6.76 5.26 -1.60
CA MET A 322 7.14 6.56 -1.04
C MET A 322 8.26 6.50 -0.01
N THR A 323 8.52 5.33 0.58
CA THR A 323 9.60 5.14 1.56
C THR A 323 10.90 4.69 0.90
N HIS A 324 10.83 3.83 -0.11
CA HIS A 324 12.00 3.11 -0.63
C HIS A 324 12.36 3.42 -2.06
N GLY A 325 11.41 3.86 -2.89
CA GLY A 325 11.63 4.20 -4.29
C GLY A 325 12.67 5.31 -4.49
N ASP A 326 13.25 5.37 -5.67
CA ASP A 326 14.19 6.40 -6.10
C ASP A 326 13.92 6.82 -7.56
N ASP A 327 14.76 7.67 -8.14
CA ASP A 327 14.60 8.14 -9.52
C ASP A 327 14.90 7.06 -10.60
N ASN A 328 15.29 5.84 -10.18
CA ASN A 328 15.41 4.67 -11.06
C ASN A 328 14.20 3.72 -10.95
N GLY A 329 13.25 3.99 -10.06
CA GLY A 329 12.01 3.24 -9.91
C GLY A 329 11.75 2.69 -8.51
N LEU A 330 11.11 1.52 -8.45
CA LEU A 330 10.82 0.82 -7.20
C LEU A 330 12.10 0.33 -6.51
N CYS A 331 12.02 0.21 -5.19
CA CYS A 331 12.93 -0.60 -4.39
C CYS A 331 12.04 -1.47 -3.48
N LEU A 332 11.90 -2.76 -3.78
CA LEU A 332 10.97 -3.62 -3.07
C LEU A 332 11.66 -4.35 -1.91
N PRO A 333 11.03 -4.38 -0.72
CA PRO A 333 11.46 -5.26 0.34
C PRO A 333 11.41 -6.73 -0.11
N PRO A 334 12.42 -7.54 0.18
CA PRO A 334 12.50 -8.93 -0.31
C PRO A 334 11.28 -9.78 0.06
N ALA A 335 10.67 -9.55 1.22
CA ALA A 335 9.52 -10.33 1.68
C ALA A 335 8.33 -10.24 0.72
N VAL A 336 8.06 -9.07 0.15
CA VAL A 336 6.89 -8.81 -0.70
C VAL A 336 7.23 -8.70 -2.19
N ALA A 337 8.50 -8.69 -2.59
CA ALA A 337 8.91 -8.62 -4.00
C ALA A 337 8.41 -9.84 -4.79
N PRO A 338 7.67 -9.68 -5.91
CA PRO A 338 7.26 -10.81 -6.75
C PRO A 338 8.45 -11.59 -7.31
N ILE A 339 9.53 -10.89 -7.61
CA ILE A 339 10.82 -11.43 -8.02
C ILE A 339 11.84 -10.96 -7.00
N GLN A 340 12.42 -11.87 -6.22
CA GLN A 340 13.48 -11.55 -5.27
C GLN A 340 14.85 -11.44 -5.94
N VAL A 341 15.04 -12.29 -6.96
CA VAL A 341 16.32 -12.40 -7.69
C VAL A 341 16.04 -12.45 -9.18
N ILE A 342 16.67 -11.55 -9.92
CA ILE A 342 16.73 -11.62 -11.37
C ILE A 342 18.11 -12.07 -11.82
N ILE A 343 18.18 -13.09 -12.67
CA ILE A 343 19.43 -13.55 -13.27
C ILE A 343 19.49 -13.03 -14.70
N VAL A 344 20.53 -12.26 -15.00
CA VAL A 344 20.76 -11.67 -16.33
C VAL A 344 22.02 -12.27 -16.94
N PRO A 345 21.89 -13.07 -18.03
CA PRO A 345 23.05 -13.55 -18.76
C PRO A 345 23.77 -12.42 -19.49
N ILE A 346 25.08 -12.41 -19.39
CA ILE A 346 25.97 -11.51 -20.15
C ILE A 346 26.55 -12.30 -21.32
N GLN A 347 26.33 -11.84 -22.56
CA GLN A 347 26.69 -12.57 -23.77
C GLN A 347 26.07 -13.98 -23.79
N GLN A 348 24.75 -14.06 -23.63
CA GLN A 348 23.99 -15.33 -23.51
C GLN A 348 24.18 -16.29 -24.69
N GLN A 349 24.66 -15.80 -25.85
CA GLN A 349 24.96 -16.61 -27.03
C GLN A 349 26.29 -17.41 -26.90
N LYS A 350 27.09 -17.14 -25.88
CA LYS A 350 28.31 -17.91 -25.64
C LYS A 350 27.97 -19.22 -24.98
N GLU A 351 28.74 -20.25 -25.37
CA GLU A 351 28.58 -21.61 -24.88
C GLU A 351 28.62 -21.72 -23.35
N GLY A 352 27.70 -22.47 -22.77
CA GLY A 352 27.58 -22.73 -21.33
C GLY A 352 26.91 -21.61 -20.50
N VAL A 353 26.72 -20.38 -21.03
CA VAL A 353 26.14 -19.27 -20.25
C VAL A 353 24.67 -19.53 -19.93
N THR A 354 23.87 -19.86 -20.94
CA THR A 354 22.42 -20.09 -20.76
C THR A 354 22.16 -21.33 -19.89
N GLU A 355 22.95 -22.38 -20.07
CA GLU A 355 22.88 -23.62 -19.28
C GLU A 355 23.15 -23.31 -17.80
N LYS A 356 24.20 -22.59 -17.49
CA LYS A 356 24.53 -22.19 -16.11
C LYS A 356 23.46 -21.29 -15.49
N VAL A 357 22.94 -20.32 -16.22
CA VAL A 357 21.83 -19.47 -15.76
C VAL A 357 20.61 -20.31 -15.38
N ASN A 358 20.26 -21.31 -16.21
CA ASN A 358 19.14 -22.22 -15.92
C ASN A 358 19.42 -23.13 -14.72
N GLU A 359 20.65 -23.60 -14.57
CA GLU A 359 21.09 -24.38 -13.40
C GLU A 359 20.93 -23.56 -12.10
N VAL A 360 21.49 -22.35 -12.08
CA VAL A 360 21.38 -21.44 -10.91
C VAL A 360 19.92 -21.08 -10.61
N LEU A 361 19.12 -20.82 -11.65
CA LEU A 361 17.69 -20.57 -11.50
C LEU A 361 16.96 -21.74 -10.83
N ALA A 362 17.26 -22.97 -11.26
CA ALA A 362 16.66 -24.18 -10.69
C ALA A 362 17.05 -24.35 -9.21
N ILE A 363 18.33 -24.14 -8.88
CA ILE A 363 18.85 -24.21 -7.50
C ILE A 363 18.14 -23.19 -6.59
N LEU A 364 18.03 -21.93 -7.03
CA LEU A 364 17.37 -20.88 -6.25
C LEU A 364 15.88 -21.16 -6.05
N LYS A 365 15.18 -21.60 -7.08
CA LYS A 365 13.77 -21.99 -6.97
C LYS A 365 13.55 -23.17 -6.02
N ALA A 366 14.40 -24.18 -6.09
CA ALA A 366 14.34 -25.33 -5.18
C ALA A 366 14.58 -24.93 -3.71
N ALA A 367 15.32 -23.84 -3.48
CA ALA A 367 15.53 -23.25 -2.16
C ALA A 367 14.41 -22.32 -1.70
N GLY A 368 13.28 -22.23 -2.44
CA GLY A 368 12.12 -21.39 -2.13
C GLY A 368 12.30 -19.90 -2.46
N ILE A 369 13.33 -19.53 -3.23
CA ILE A 369 13.59 -18.14 -3.63
C ILE A 369 12.79 -17.82 -4.90
N ARG A 370 12.05 -16.71 -4.90
CA ARG A 370 11.31 -16.22 -6.07
C ARG A 370 12.28 -15.65 -7.11
N ALA A 371 12.96 -16.53 -7.83
CA ALA A 371 13.95 -16.20 -8.85
C ALA A 371 13.36 -16.27 -10.27
N LYS A 372 13.87 -15.40 -11.15
CA LYS A 372 13.59 -15.38 -12.60
C LYS A 372 14.89 -15.21 -13.38
N ALA A 373 14.99 -15.77 -14.57
CA ALA A 373 16.04 -15.46 -15.53
C ALA A 373 15.44 -14.70 -16.71
N ASP A 374 16.13 -13.69 -17.20
CA ASP A 374 15.75 -12.97 -18.41
C ASP A 374 16.62 -13.42 -19.59
N LEU A 375 16.08 -14.36 -20.37
CA LEU A 375 16.69 -14.89 -21.58
C LEU A 375 16.21 -14.20 -22.87
N SER A 376 15.52 -13.04 -22.76
CA SER A 376 15.12 -12.26 -23.91
C SER A 376 16.31 -11.75 -24.72
N ASN A 377 16.05 -11.31 -25.95
CA ASN A 377 17.09 -10.74 -26.84
C ASN A 377 17.43 -9.26 -26.53
N GLN A 378 16.91 -8.70 -25.44
CA GLN A 378 17.22 -7.36 -25.01
C GLN A 378 18.68 -7.25 -24.54
N SER A 379 19.26 -6.05 -24.67
CA SER A 379 20.62 -5.81 -24.15
C SER A 379 20.69 -5.93 -22.64
N PRO A 380 21.84 -6.30 -22.06
CA PRO A 380 22.01 -6.35 -20.61
C PRO A 380 21.63 -5.03 -19.91
N GLY A 381 22.04 -3.88 -20.49
CA GLY A 381 21.70 -2.57 -19.93
C GLY A 381 20.19 -2.31 -19.90
N TRP A 382 19.45 -2.71 -20.93
CA TRP A 382 17.99 -2.63 -20.93
C TRP A 382 17.38 -3.50 -19.82
N LYS A 383 17.86 -4.75 -19.68
CA LYS A 383 17.39 -5.67 -18.64
C LYS A 383 17.66 -5.11 -17.24
N PHE A 384 18.84 -4.51 -17.02
CA PHE A 384 19.17 -3.88 -15.74
C PHE A 384 18.17 -2.78 -15.39
N ALA A 385 17.94 -1.87 -16.32
CA ALA A 385 17.01 -0.77 -16.16
C ALA A 385 15.57 -1.23 -15.92
N GLU A 386 15.10 -2.24 -16.63
CA GLU A 386 13.75 -2.82 -16.48
C GLU A 386 13.54 -3.39 -15.06
N TYR A 387 14.51 -4.15 -14.55
CA TYR A 387 14.38 -4.76 -13.23
C TYR A 387 14.74 -3.80 -12.08
N GLU A 388 15.49 -2.75 -12.34
CA GLU A 388 15.66 -1.61 -11.44
C GLU A 388 14.35 -0.82 -11.32
N MET A 389 13.66 -0.52 -12.43
CA MET A 389 12.34 0.10 -12.43
C MET A 389 11.33 -0.75 -11.65
N LYS A 390 11.34 -2.06 -11.81
CA LYS A 390 10.49 -3.01 -11.08
C LYS A 390 10.93 -3.26 -9.62
N GLY A 391 12.05 -2.69 -9.20
CA GLY A 391 12.52 -2.76 -7.82
C GLY A 391 12.95 -4.13 -7.36
N VAL A 392 13.44 -5.00 -8.26
CA VAL A 392 13.89 -6.35 -7.91
C VAL A 392 15.06 -6.26 -6.93
N PRO A 393 14.98 -6.86 -5.73
CA PRO A 393 15.96 -6.67 -4.65
C PRO A 393 17.40 -7.03 -5.01
N LEU A 394 17.59 -8.12 -5.77
CA LEU A 394 18.90 -8.63 -6.10
C LEU A 394 19.00 -9.01 -7.59
N ARG A 395 20.03 -8.51 -8.27
CA ARG A 395 20.40 -8.93 -9.61
C ARG A 395 21.64 -9.81 -9.55
N ILE A 396 21.61 -10.94 -10.29
CA ILE A 396 22.75 -11.81 -10.54
C ILE A 396 23.11 -11.70 -12.02
N GLU A 397 24.40 -11.43 -12.31
CA GLU A 397 24.96 -11.38 -13.65
C GLU A 397 25.89 -12.58 -13.84
N ILE A 398 25.73 -13.31 -14.96
CA ILE A 398 26.56 -14.47 -15.30
C ILE A 398 27.01 -14.34 -16.75
N GLY A 399 28.33 -14.29 -16.97
CA GLY A 399 28.93 -14.24 -18.29
C GLY A 399 30.06 -15.28 -18.47
N PRO A 400 30.72 -15.33 -19.65
CA PRO A 400 31.74 -16.33 -19.94
C PRO A 400 32.96 -16.29 -18.98
N ARG A 401 33.33 -15.10 -18.49
CA ARG A 401 34.44 -14.96 -17.52
C ARG A 401 34.05 -15.51 -16.16
N ASP A 402 32.81 -15.24 -15.75
CA ASP A 402 32.29 -15.70 -14.47
C ASP A 402 32.18 -17.23 -14.44
N LEU A 403 31.79 -17.83 -15.57
CA LEU A 403 31.77 -19.29 -15.75
C LEU A 403 33.14 -19.92 -15.55
N ALA A 404 34.18 -19.32 -16.17
CA ALA A 404 35.56 -19.87 -16.10
C ALA A 404 36.09 -19.90 -14.67
N GLU A 405 35.60 -18.98 -13.80
CA GLU A 405 36.01 -18.85 -12.40
C GLU A 405 34.99 -19.46 -11.42
N ASN A 406 33.92 -20.07 -11.91
CA ASN A 406 32.77 -20.56 -11.11
C ASN A 406 32.20 -19.47 -10.17
N LYS A 407 32.03 -18.26 -10.69
CA LYS A 407 31.55 -17.07 -9.97
C LYS A 407 30.33 -16.47 -10.66
N CYS A 408 29.69 -15.54 -9.99
CA CYS A 408 28.73 -14.61 -10.54
C CYS A 408 28.95 -13.22 -9.96
N VAL A 409 28.32 -12.21 -10.55
CA VAL A 409 28.24 -10.87 -9.98
C VAL A 409 26.88 -10.68 -9.36
N THR A 410 26.81 -10.17 -8.15
CA THR A 410 25.57 -9.76 -7.49
C THR A 410 25.51 -8.24 -7.36
N VAL A 411 24.31 -7.66 -7.54
CA VAL A 411 24.05 -6.23 -7.35
C VAL A 411 22.79 -6.06 -6.52
N MET A 412 22.91 -5.39 -5.38
CA MET A 412 21.79 -5.08 -4.49
C MET A 412 21.06 -3.80 -4.96
N ARG A 413 19.72 -3.83 -5.05
CA ARG A 413 18.93 -2.71 -5.59
C ARG A 413 18.97 -1.45 -4.72
N HIS A 414 18.98 -1.60 -3.40
CA HIS A 414 18.84 -0.47 -2.47
C HIS A 414 20.04 0.48 -2.40
N ASN A 415 21.24 0.00 -2.76
CA ASN A 415 22.48 0.78 -2.69
C ASN A 415 23.41 0.59 -3.90
N TYR A 416 23.01 -0.26 -4.86
CA TYR A 416 23.80 -0.61 -6.06
C TYR A 416 25.16 -1.27 -5.76
N GLU A 417 25.37 -1.75 -4.54
CA GLU A 417 26.60 -2.44 -4.19
C GLU A 417 26.77 -3.71 -5.04
N LYS A 418 27.95 -3.80 -5.66
CA LYS A 418 28.34 -4.88 -6.57
C LYS A 418 29.43 -5.73 -5.94
N SER A 419 29.25 -7.05 -5.96
CA SER A 419 30.24 -8.00 -5.45
C SER A 419 30.33 -9.24 -6.34
N PHE A 420 31.51 -9.91 -6.27
CA PHE A 420 31.76 -11.18 -6.95
C PHE A 420 31.59 -12.33 -5.97
N GLU A 421 30.76 -13.30 -6.32
CA GLU A 421 30.36 -14.36 -5.41
C GLU A 421 30.60 -15.75 -6.05
N SER A 422 30.98 -16.73 -5.24
CA SER A 422 31.10 -18.11 -5.70
C SER A 422 29.73 -18.74 -5.94
N LEU A 423 29.57 -19.45 -7.05
CA LEU A 423 28.37 -20.21 -7.37
C LEU A 423 28.17 -21.44 -6.47
N ASP A 424 29.22 -21.94 -5.81
CA ASP A 424 29.13 -23.13 -4.93
C ASP A 424 28.19 -22.90 -3.74
N ASN A 425 28.11 -21.66 -3.22
CA ASN A 425 27.31 -21.29 -2.07
C ASN A 425 26.16 -20.32 -2.41
N ILE A 426 25.72 -20.30 -3.67
CA ILE A 426 24.83 -19.27 -4.20
C ILE A 426 23.53 -19.10 -3.39
N VAL A 427 22.94 -20.17 -2.87
CA VAL A 427 21.72 -20.11 -2.06
C VAL A 427 21.97 -19.37 -0.75
N LYS A 428 23.07 -19.67 -0.06
CA LYS A 428 23.46 -19.00 1.18
C LYS A 428 23.73 -17.52 0.92
N THR A 429 24.56 -17.22 -0.08
CA THR A 429 24.90 -15.86 -0.49
C THR A 429 23.65 -15.04 -0.82
N VAL A 430 22.71 -15.61 -1.60
CA VAL A 430 21.47 -14.91 -1.95
C VAL A 430 20.64 -14.60 -0.72
N LYS A 431 20.48 -15.53 0.22
CA LYS A 431 19.73 -15.29 1.47
C LYS A 431 20.37 -14.17 2.31
N GLU A 432 21.68 -14.19 2.45
CA GLU A 432 22.44 -13.15 3.16
C GLU A 432 22.31 -11.77 2.48
N LYS A 433 22.39 -11.71 1.15
CA LYS A 433 22.20 -10.47 0.39
C LYS A 433 20.76 -9.93 0.48
N LEU A 434 19.75 -10.79 0.41
CA LEU A 434 18.36 -10.37 0.58
C LEU A 434 18.11 -9.81 1.99
N GLU A 435 18.70 -10.40 3.03
CA GLU A 435 18.63 -9.85 4.38
C GLU A 435 19.39 -8.52 4.49
N ALA A 436 20.55 -8.39 3.86
CA ALA A 436 21.27 -7.12 3.80
C ALA A 436 20.47 -6.02 3.07
N VAL A 437 19.74 -6.38 2.00
CA VAL A 437 18.81 -5.46 1.32
C VAL A 437 17.74 -4.98 2.29
N ARG A 438 17.04 -5.90 3.01
CA ARG A 438 16.00 -5.55 3.97
C ARG A 438 16.53 -4.61 5.06
N SER A 439 17.66 -4.98 5.69
CA SER A 439 18.27 -4.21 6.77
C SER A 439 18.71 -2.82 6.30
N GLY A 440 19.38 -2.73 5.15
CA GLY A 440 19.81 -1.44 4.60
C GLY A 440 18.65 -0.53 4.18
N MET A 441 17.53 -1.10 3.70
CA MET A 441 16.31 -0.35 3.45
C MET A 441 15.71 0.21 4.74
N TYR A 442 15.63 -0.60 5.80
CA TYR A 442 15.11 -0.18 7.10
C TYR A 442 15.98 0.92 7.72
N GLU A 443 17.29 0.74 7.74
CA GLU A 443 18.23 1.72 8.27
C GLU A 443 18.13 3.07 7.55
N ARG A 444 18.01 3.06 6.22
CA ARG A 444 17.82 4.27 5.41
C ARG A 444 16.51 4.99 5.76
N ALA A 445 15.42 4.24 5.87
CA ALA A 445 14.11 4.78 6.25
C ALA A 445 14.10 5.33 7.69
N LEU A 446 14.76 4.62 8.63
CA LEU A 446 14.90 5.04 10.01
C LEU A 446 15.74 6.33 10.12
N ALA A 447 16.84 6.42 9.39
CA ALA A 447 17.68 7.61 9.34
C ALA A 447 16.89 8.83 8.79
N ASN A 448 16.08 8.63 7.74
CA ASN A 448 15.21 9.68 7.21
C ASN A 448 14.18 10.13 8.26
N ARG A 449 13.50 9.20 8.94
CA ARG A 449 12.55 9.51 10.01
C ARG A 449 13.23 10.26 11.15
N SER A 450 14.38 9.79 11.61
CA SER A 450 15.11 10.41 12.74
C SER A 450 15.53 11.83 12.42
N ARG A 451 16.06 12.08 11.22
CA ARG A 451 16.47 13.41 10.77
C ARG A 451 15.30 14.40 10.68
N ARG A 452 14.09 13.90 10.38
CA ARG A 452 12.86 14.67 10.20
C ARG A 452 11.91 14.54 11.40
N THR A 453 12.43 14.24 12.60
CA THR A 453 11.62 14.21 13.82
C THR A 453 12.11 15.32 14.74
N TYR A 454 11.24 16.27 15.03
CA TYR A 454 11.52 17.46 15.81
C TYR A 454 10.80 17.39 17.16
N SER A 455 11.45 17.85 18.23
CA SER A 455 10.81 18.03 19.55
C SER A 455 10.65 19.52 19.80
N CYS A 456 9.40 19.99 19.94
CA CYS A 456 9.04 21.40 20.04
C CYS A 456 8.29 21.68 21.35
N THR A 457 8.60 22.81 21.98
CA THR A 457 7.97 23.29 23.21
C THR A 457 7.08 24.50 23.00
N THR A 458 7.20 25.16 21.85
CA THR A 458 6.43 26.34 21.46
C THR A 458 5.91 26.23 20.02
N MET A 459 4.88 27.02 19.70
CA MET A 459 4.33 27.12 18.34
C MET A 459 5.36 27.65 17.33
N ASP A 460 6.23 28.57 17.75
CA ASP A 460 7.27 29.15 16.90
C ASP A 460 8.36 28.12 16.56
N GLU A 461 8.69 27.26 17.53
CA GLU A 461 9.59 26.13 17.25
C GLU A 461 8.98 25.14 16.25
N ILE A 462 7.67 24.89 16.30
CA ILE A 462 6.99 24.07 15.28
C ILE A 462 7.14 24.74 13.90
N LYS A 463 6.79 26.02 13.79
CA LYS A 463 6.88 26.76 12.52
C LYS A 463 8.31 26.73 11.95
N SER A 464 9.31 27.03 12.75
CA SER A 464 10.71 27.07 12.31
C SER A 464 11.27 25.68 11.98
N SER A 465 10.88 24.62 12.68
CA SER A 465 11.29 23.26 12.34
C SER A 465 10.78 22.81 10.97
N LEU A 466 9.57 23.24 10.61
CA LEU A 466 8.94 22.89 9.33
C LEU A 466 9.48 23.72 8.14
N GLU A 467 10.16 24.85 8.38
CA GLU A 467 10.88 25.59 7.32
C GLU A 467 11.99 24.74 6.68
N ASN A 468 12.58 23.81 7.43
CA ASN A 468 13.61 22.90 6.96
C ASN A 468 13.06 21.63 6.26
N GLY A 469 11.74 21.58 6.06
CA GLY A 469 11.00 20.49 5.43
C GLY A 469 10.05 19.78 6.37
N ASP A 470 9.03 19.15 5.80
CA ASP A 470 8.01 18.40 6.53
C ASP A 470 8.62 17.21 7.31
N GLY A 471 7.98 16.85 8.42
CA GLY A 471 8.44 15.78 9.30
C GLY A 471 7.46 15.51 10.44
N PHE A 472 7.85 14.65 11.37
CA PHE A 472 7.17 14.46 12.64
C PHE A 472 7.56 15.56 13.62
N VAL A 473 6.56 16.15 14.24
CA VAL A 473 6.74 17.12 15.34
C VAL A 473 6.18 16.49 16.61
N LYS A 474 7.04 16.25 17.60
CA LYS A 474 6.67 15.82 18.94
C LYS A 474 6.43 17.05 19.80
N ALA A 475 5.27 17.19 20.40
CA ALA A 475 4.94 18.29 21.28
C ALA A 475 4.00 17.86 22.40
N MET A 476 4.08 18.53 23.54
CA MET A 476 3.19 18.28 24.67
C MET A 476 1.84 18.95 24.47
N TRP A 477 0.75 18.25 24.80
CA TRP A 477 -0.63 18.65 24.56
C TRP A 477 -1.48 18.51 25.83
N CYS A 478 -2.45 19.39 26.04
CA CYS A 478 -3.30 19.42 27.22
C CYS A 478 -4.59 18.59 27.14
N GLY A 479 -4.85 17.91 26.02
CA GLY A 479 -6.08 17.16 25.81
C GLY A 479 -7.23 17.96 25.17
N SER A 480 -7.07 19.28 24.90
CA SER A 480 -8.13 20.12 24.31
C SER A 480 -8.12 20.04 22.78
N GLU A 481 -9.27 19.77 22.17
CA GLU A 481 -9.49 19.82 20.73
C GLU A 481 -9.20 21.22 20.14
N GLU A 482 -9.55 22.29 20.85
CA GLU A 482 -9.26 23.67 20.44
C GLU A 482 -7.76 23.92 20.25
N CYS A 483 -6.91 23.32 21.10
CA CYS A 483 -5.46 23.40 20.95
C CYS A 483 -4.96 22.61 19.74
N GLU A 484 -5.55 21.45 19.47
CA GLU A 484 -5.25 20.63 18.29
C GLU A 484 -5.59 21.37 17.00
N ASP A 485 -6.78 21.97 16.94
CA ASP A 485 -7.24 22.77 15.80
C ASP A 485 -6.37 24.02 15.60
N THR A 486 -5.96 24.68 16.68
CA THR A 486 -5.07 25.86 16.62
C THR A 486 -3.71 25.47 16.04
N VAL A 487 -3.10 24.36 16.52
CA VAL A 487 -1.85 23.84 15.96
C VAL A 487 -2.00 23.60 14.46
N LYS A 488 -3.08 22.94 14.05
CA LYS A 488 -3.34 22.64 12.63
C LYS A 488 -3.55 23.90 11.80
N ALA A 489 -4.32 24.86 12.30
CA ALA A 489 -4.62 26.11 11.60
C ALA A 489 -3.37 26.97 11.39
N GLU A 490 -2.50 27.07 12.41
CA GLU A 490 -1.34 27.95 12.37
C GLU A 490 -0.10 27.34 11.70
N THR A 491 0.04 26.01 11.73
CA THR A 491 1.25 25.32 11.26
C THR A 491 1.02 24.40 10.07
N GLY A 492 -0.23 24.04 9.77
CA GLY A 492 -0.60 23.10 8.74
C GLY A 492 -0.35 21.62 9.10
N VAL A 493 0.13 21.29 10.32
CA VAL A 493 0.31 19.93 10.79
C VAL A 493 -0.84 19.53 11.72
N GLY A 494 -1.47 18.40 11.46
CA GLY A 494 -2.50 17.81 12.32
C GLY A 494 -1.92 16.75 13.25
N SER A 495 -2.66 16.42 14.31
CA SER A 495 -2.34 15.27 15.17
C SER A 495 -2.30 13.99 14.35
N ARG A 496 -1.31 13.15 14.63
CA ARG A 496 -1.23 11.82 14.02
C ARG A 496 -1.57 10.72 15.03
N CYS A 497 -0.94 10.79 16.18
CA CYS A 497 -1.25 9.91 17.29
C CYS A 497 -0.62 10.42 18.60
N ILE A 498 -1.15 9.91 19.71
CA ILE A 498 -0.54 9.92 21.03
C ILE A 498 0.30 8.63 21.10
N PRO A 499 1.64 8.67 20.95
CA PRO A 499 2.47 7.48 20.94
C PRO A 499 2.28 6.62 22.20
N LEU A 500 2.33 5.29 22.06
CA LEU A 500 2.25 4.37 23.20
C LEU A 500 3.46 4.52 24.13
N VAL A 501 4.62 4.91 23.57
CA VAL A 501 5.80 5.28 24.37
C VAL A 501 5.83 6.79 24.47
N GLN A 502 5.60 7.31 25.68
CA GLN A 502 5.57 8.74 25.95
C GLN A 502 6.95 9.26 26.31
N GLU A 503 7.29 10.44 25.76
CA GLU A 503 8.48 11.21 26.11
C GLU A 503 8.04 12.51 26.80
N HIS A 504 8.71 12.85 27.90
CA HIS A 504 8.47 14.14 28.57
C HIS A 504 9.33 15.22 27.90
N ILE A 505 8.69 16.15 27.20
CA ILE A 505 9.36 17.26 26.48
C ILE A 505 9.21 18.57 27.28
N SER A 506 8.03 18.80 27.87
CA SER A 506 7.68 19.99 28.64
C SER A 506 6.50 19.71 29.56
N ASP A 507 6.37 20.46 30.65
CA ASP A 507 5.18 20.40 31.52
C ASP A 507 3.96 21.11 30.92
N LYS A 508 4.16 21.88 29.85
CA LYS A 508 3.14 22.78 29.30
C LYS A 508 2.72 22.35 27.90
N CYS A 509 1.43 22.54 27.62
CA CYS A 509 0.88 22.42 26.28
C CYS A 509 1.56 23.41 25.32
N VAL A 510 2.00 22.92 24.17
CA VAL A 510 2.67 23.70 23.13
C VAL A 510 1.84 24.89 22.63
N CYS A 511 0.51 24.78 22.66
CA CYS A 511 -0.42 25.80 22.17
C CYS A 511 -0.81 26.80 23.28
N CYS A 512 -1.44 26.33 24.37
CA CYS A 512 -2.08 27.20 25.35
C CYS A 512 -1.27 27.44 26.63
N GLY A 513 -0.14 26.75 26.82
CA GLY A 513 0.70 26.86 28.03
C GLY A 513 0.10 26.25 29.30
N LYS A 514 -1.11 25.68 29.29
CA LYS A 514 -1.70 24.92 30.41
C LYS A 514 -0.92 23.63 30.65
N PRO A 515 -1.08 22.99 31.83
CA PRO A 515 -0.46 21.68 32.07
C PRO A 515 -0.77 20.69 30.95
N ALA A 516 0.24 20.00 30.48
CA ALA A 516 0.11 19.00 29.43
C ALA A 516 -0.31 17.64 30.01
N THR A 517 -1.03 16.85 29.23
CA THR A 517 -1.49 15.51 29.61
C THR A 517 -0.77 14.41 28.84
N ALA A 518 -0.33 14.68 27.61
CA ALA A 518 0.35 13.69 26.76
C ALA A 518 1.26 14.37 25.74
N MET A 519 2.28 13.63 25.30
CA MET A 519 3.04 13.99 24.11
C MET A 519 2.30 13.45 22.88
N VAL A 520 2.13 14.31 21.86
CA VAL A 520 1.48 14.00 20.58
C VAL A 520 2.47 14.15 19.45
N VAL A 521 2.38 13.29 18.44
CA VAL A 521 3.06 13.46 17.17
C VAL A 521 2.13 14.16 16.20
N PHE A 522 2.59 15.28 15.68
CA PHE A 522 1.93 16.06 14.62
C PHE A 522 2.69 15.91 13.32
N ALA A 523 1.99 15.95 12.18
CA ALA A 523 2.59 15.98 10.85
C ALA A 523 1.57 16.42 9.80
N LYS A 524 2.04 16.82 8.61
CA LYS A 524 1.20 16.82 7.42
C LYS A 524 0.90 15.37 7.01
N ALA A 525 -0.31 15.10 6.56
CA ALA A 525 -0.77 13.75 6.22
C ALA A 525 -1.12 13.62 4.73
N TYR A 526 -1.08 12.37 4.24
CA TYR A 526 -1.59 11.96 2.93
C TYR A 526 -3.10 11.75 2.95
#